data_b968d3a7e2de71793ca182c7dc396c4c
#
_entry.id   b968d3a7e2de71793ca182c7dc396c4c
#
_cell.length_a   1.000
_cell.length_b   1.000
_cell.length_c   1.000
_cell.angle_alpha   90.00
_cell.angle_beta   90.00
_cell.angle_gamma   90.00
#
_symmetry.space_group_name_H-M   'P 1'
#
loop_
_entity.id
_entity.type
_entity.pdbx_description
1 polymer ?
#
loop_
_entity_poly.entity_id
_entity_poly.type
_entity_poly.pdbx_seq_one_letter_code
_entity_poly.pdbx_strand_id
1 'polypeptide(L)'
;MKLSKLKLCNYRCFGNDEQTIKIENITSFIGNNSSGKTAALSALNCLFSEISSERVLKRSDFHLPKDTRPELQESQNMYIEAIFTFNELEGETGEESYAIPYFSNYLVVNDCEETPYLRIRLEATWQNSNNIEGAIESKIYYITCPEAKDITDEDKFVAPRKDLDCIRVMYQQLEIRLSN
;
A
#
# COMPACT_ATOMS: atom_id res chain seq x y z
N MET A 1 4.17 10.52 12.25
CA MET A 1 4.19 9.68 11.01
C MET A 1 2.94 9.97 10.19
N LYS A 2 3.08 10.18 8.87
CA LYS A 2 1.99 10.56 7.95
C LYS A 2 2.06 9.73 6.67
N LEU A 3 0.92 9.21 6.19
CA LEU A 3 0.83 8.61 4.86
C LEU A 3 0.98 9.72 3.81
N SER A 4 1.97 9.60 2.93
CA SER A 4 2.28 10.61 1.90
C SER A 4 1.92 10.16 0.49
N LYS A 5 2.05 8.85 0.21
CA LYS A 5 1.73 8.29 -1.11
C LYS A 5 1.09 6.92 -0.97
N LEU A 6 0.17 6.62 -1.89
CA LEU A 6 -0.38 5.29 -2.13
C LEU A 6 -0.10 4.92 -3.58
N LYS A 7 0.60 3.82 -3.82
CA LYS A 7 0.90 3.30 -5.15
C LYS A 7 0.11 2.02 -5.39
N LEU A 8 -0.46 1.90 -6.57
CA LEU A 8 -1.32 0.79 -6.98
C LEU A 8 -0.92 0.28 -8.35
N CYS A 9 -0.79 -1.02 -8.48
CA CYS A 9 -0.52 -1.69 -9.75
C CYS A 9 -1.32 -2.98 -9.83
N ASN A 10 -2.01 -3.18 -10.94
CA ASN A 10 -2.87 -4.34 -11.19
C ASN A 10 -3.96 -4.59 -10.13
N TYR A 11 -4.41 -3.54 -9.46
CA TYR A 11 -5.42 -3.62 -8.41
C TYR A 11 -6.76 -3.05 -8.91
N ARG A 12 -7.80 -3.87 -8.97
CA ARG A 12 -9.17 -3.53 -9.39
C ARG A 12 -9.20 -2.76 -10.73
N CYS A 13 -9.55 -1.47 -10.72
CA CYS A 13 -9.58 -0.62 -11.91
C CYS A 13 -8.20 -0.06 -12.31
N PHE A 14 -7.19 -0.20 -11.47
CA PHE A 14 -5.82 0.24 -11.73
C PHE A 14 -5.05 -0.86 -12.48
N GLY A 15 -4.57 -0.54 -13.68
CA GLY A 15 -3.91 -1.49 -14.58
C GLY A 15 -2.43 -1.71 -14.28
N ASN A 16 -1.70 -2.16 -15.31
CA ASN A 16 -0.27 -2.50 -15.22
C ASN A 16 0.63 -1.30 -14.94
N ASP A 17 0.22 -0.10 -15.38
CA ASP A 17 0.98 1.11 -15.11
C ASP A 17 0.76 1.52 -13.65
N GLU A 18 1.84 1.65 -12.88
CA GLU A 18 1.77 2.10 -11.49
C GLU A 18 1.05 3.44 -11.39
N GLN A 19 0.02 3.49 -10.58
CA GLN A 19 -0.69 4.73 -10.25
C GLN A 19 -0.26 5.21 -8.88
N THR A 20 0.25 6.42 -8.81
CA THR A 20 0.66 7.07 -7.56
C THR A 20 -0.36 8.12 -7.16
N ILE A 21 -0.97 7.94 -5.99
CA ILE A 21 -1.87 8.89 -5.36
C ILE A 21 -1.10 9.60 -4.25
N LYS A 22 -0.92 10.92 -4.39
CA LYS A 22 -0.36 11.75 -3.32
C LYS A 22 -1.42 12.00 -2.27
N ILE A 23 -1.05 11.87 -1.00
CA ILE A 23 -1.92 12.06 0.15
C ILE A 23 -1.36 13.19 1.00
N GLU A 24 -2.18 14.20 1.19
CA GLU A 24 -1.87 15.37 2.01
C GLU A 24 -2.67 15.34 3.33
N ASN A 25 -2.59 16.40 4.14
CA ASN A 25 -3.31 16.48 5.41
C ASN A 25 -4.84 16.35 5.22
N ILE A 26 -5.35 16.86 4.09
CA ILE A 26 -6.74 16.68 3.67
C ILE A 26 -6.70 16.25 2.21
N THR A 27 -7.16 15.04 1.92
CA THR A 27 -7.24 14.50 0.57
C THR A 27 -8.67 14.10 0.28
N SER A 28 -9.28 14.73 -0.75
CA SER A 28 -10.64 14.42 -1.18
C SER A 28 -10.62 13.69 -2.52
N PHE A 29 -11.29 12.54 -2.57
CA PHE A 29 -11.47 11.80 -3.81
C PHE A 29 -12.76 12.24 -4.51
N ILE A 30 -12.65 12.99 -5.60
CA ILE A 30 -13.76 13.49 -6.39
C ILE A 30 -13.72 12.84 -7.78
N GLY A 31 -14.85 12.43 -8.29
CA GLY A 31 -14.96 11.85 -9.64
C GLY A 31 -16.23 11.05 -9.82
N ASN A 32 -16.48 10.61 -11.05
CA ASN A 32 -17.64 9.81 -11.42
C ASN A 32 -17.66 8.45 -10.69
N ASN A 33 -18.82 7.80 -10.68
CA ASN A 33 -18.89 6.41 -10.23
C ASN A 33 -17.94 5.56 -11.08
N SER A 34 -17.30 4.59 -10.43
CA SER A 34 -16.28 3.72 -11.06
C SER A 34 -14.92 4.39 -11.40
N SER A 35 -14.66 5.62 -10.93
CA SER A 35 -13.36 6.30 -11.14
C SER A 35 -12.22 5.80 -10.22
N GLY A 36 -12.44 4.74 -9.44
CA GLY A 36 -11.40 4.16 -8.58
C GLY A 36 -11.35 4.68 -7.14
N LYS A 37 -12.22 5.65 -6.75
CA LYS A 37 -12.26 6.19 -5.37
C LYS A 37 -12.33 5.11 -4.30
N THR A 38 -13.35 4.24 -4.41
CA THR A 38 -13.54 3.12 -3.49
C THR A 38 -12.40 2.11 -3.56
N ALA A 39 -11.80 1.91 -4.73
CA ALA A 39 -10.67 1.02 -4.89
C ALA A 39 -9.43 1.54 -4.12
N ALA A 40 -9.12 2.84 -4.22
CA ALA A 40 -8.01 3.45 -3.47
C ALA A 40 -8.19 3.30 -1.95
N LEU A 41 -9.39 3.53 -1.43
CA LEU A 41 -9.69 3.36 0.00
C LEU A 41 -9.65 1.89 0.42
N SER A 42 -10.19 1.00 -0.43
CA SER A 42 -10.13 -0.45 -0.19
C SER A 42 -8.70 -0.98 -0.17
N ALA A 43 -7.78 -0.39 -0.94
CA ALA A 43 -6.37 -0.75 -0.92
C ALA A 43 -5.73 -0.48 0.46
N LEU A 44 -6.09 0.62 1.11
CA LEU A 44 -5.63 0.90 2.48
C LEU A 44 -6.21 -0.11 3.49
N ASN A 45 -7.46 -0.54 3.30
CA ASN A 45 -8.06 -1.58 4.14
C ASN A 45 -7.34 -2.93 3.99
N CYS A 46 -6.90 -3.29 2.77
CA CYS A 46 -6.10 -4.50 2.57
C CYS A 46 -4.80 -4.51 3.39
N LEU A 47 -4.18 -3.35 3.60
CA LEU A 47 -2.98 -3.20 4.41
C LEU A 47 -3.29 -3.11 5.91
N PHE A 48 -4.23 -2.23 6.30
CA PHE A 48 -4.30 -1.71 7.68
C PHE A 48 -5.63 -1.97 8.40
N SER A 49 -6.68 -2.53 7.76
CA SER A 49 -7.95 -2.77 8.46
C SER A 49 -7.79 -3.67 9.68
N GLU A 50 -8.53 -3.38 10.75
CA GLU A 50 -8.67 -4.24 11.93
C GLU A 50 -9.41 -5.53 11.58
N ILE A 51 -10.39 -5.41 10.70
CA ILE A 51 -11.28 -6.49 10.32
C ILE A 51 -10.54 -7.43 9.37
N SER A 52 -10.30 -8.66 9.82
CA SER A 52 -9.53 -9.62 9.02
C SER A 52 -10.16 -9.92 7.66
N SER A 53 -11.50 -9.92 7.56
CA SER A 53 -12.20 -10.15 6.29
C SER A 53 -11.99 -9.04 5.26
N GLU A 54 -11.69 -7.81 5.67
CA GLU A 54 -11.38 -6.69 4.76
C GLU A 54 -9.97 -6.78 4.17
N ARG A 55 -9.08 -7.56 4.80
CA ARG A 55 -7.72 -7.80 4.35
C ARG A 55 -7.59 -9.00 3.40
N VAL A 56 -8.65 -9.81 3.31
CA VAL A 56 -8.65 -10.99 2.42
C VAL A 56 -8.85 -10.53 0.98
N LEU A 57 -7.84 -10.82 0.16
CA LEU A 57 -7.89 -10.54 -1.27
C LEU A 57 -8.77 -11.58 -1.98
N LYS A 58 -9.49 -11.11 -3.00
CA LYS A 58 -10.36 -11.91 -3.87
C LYS A 58 -9.87 -11.82 -5.31
N ARG A 59 -10.31 -12.74 -6.16
CA ARG A 59 -10.04 -12.67 -7.61
C ARG A 59 -10.43 -11.32 -8.21
N SER A 60 -11.53 -10.72 -7.74
CA SER A 60 -12.02 -9.41 -8.19
C SER A 60 -11.12 -8.22 -7.80
N ASP A 61 -10.15 -8.42 -6.93
CA ASP A 61 -9.19 -7.38 -6.56
C ASP A 61 -8.01 -7.29 -7.56
N PHE A 62 -7.82 -8.31 -8.39
CA PHE A 62 -6.84 -8.29 -9.46
C PHE A 62 -7.43 -7.65 -10.70
N HIS A 63 -6.69 -6.72 -11.31
CA HIS A 63 -7.12 -6.03 -12.51
C HIS A 63 -7.29 -7.02 -13.67
N LEU A 64 -8.41 -6.93 -14.36
CA LEU A 64 -8.67 -7.68 -15.59
C LEU A 64 -8.71 -6.70 -16.76
N PRO A 65 -7.75 -6.74 -17.69
CA PRO A 65 -7.81 -5.92 -18.90
C PRO A 65 -9.05 -6.21 -19.71
N LYS A 66 -9.66 -5.17 -20.31
CA LYS A 66 -10.94 -5.27 -21.03
C LYS A 66 -10.95 -6.29 -22.18
N ASP A 67 -9.79 -6.49 -22.80
CA ASP A 67 -9.65 -7.38 -23.96
C ASP A 67 -9.19 -8.80 -23.59
N THR A 68 -9.05 -9.09 -22.29
CA THR A 68 -8.59 -10.40 -21.82
C THR A 68 -9.79 -11.25 -21.42
N ARG A 69 -9.83 -12.48 -21.95
CA ARG A 69 -10.79 -13.49 -21.49
C ARG A 69 -10.33 -14.05 -20.15
N PRO A 70 -11.15 -13.96 -19.07
CA PRO A 70 -10.75 -14.41 -17.75
C PRO A 70 -10.28 -15.88 -17.69
N GLU A 71 -10.86 -16.72 -18.55
CA GLU A 71 -10.57 -18.17 -18.61
C GLU A 71 -9.18 -18.49 -19.16
N LEU A 72 -8.59 -17.56 -19.91
CA LEU A 72 -7.26 -17.73 -20.51
C LEU A 72 -6.13 -17.18 -19.64
N GLN A 73 -6.46 -16.53 -18.53
CA GLN A 73 -5.45 -15.98 -17.63
C GLN A 73 -4.96 -17.05 -16.67
N GLU A 74 -3.66 -17.36 -16.71
CA GLU A 74 -3.03 -18.38 -15.87
C GLU A 74 -2.62 -17.81 -14.52
N SER A 75 -2.09 -16.60 -14.50
CA SER A 75 -1.67 -15.91 -13.27
C SER A 75 -1.69 -14.40 -13.44
N GLN A 76 -1.73 -13.69 -12.33
CA GLN A 76 -1.60 -12.23 -12.29
C GLN A 76 -0.97 -11.77 -10.98
N ASN A 77 -0.04 -10.82 -11.09
CA ASN A 77 0.59 -10.18 -9.95
C ASN A 77 -0.02 -8.79 -9.76
N MET A 78 -0.14 -8.37 -8.51
CA MET A 78 -0.50 -7.01 -8.14
C MET A 78 0.30 -6.56 -6.94
N TYR A 79 0.36 -5.25 -6.73
CA TYR A 79 0.84 -4.70 -5.46
C TYR A 79 0.09 -3.43 -5.05
N ILE A 80 0.10 -3.20 -3.75
CA ILE A 80 -0.36 -2.00 -3.06
C ILE A 80 0.80 -1.53 -2.19
N GLU A 81 1.25 -0.29 -2.36
CA GLU A 81 2.33 0.25 -1.54
C GLU A 81 1.92 1.56 -0.88
N ALA A 82 2.12 1.63 0.43
CA ALA A 82 1.93 2.82 1.24
C ALA A 82 3.28 3.40 1.66
N ILE A 83 3.48 4.70 1.43
CA ILE A 83 4.70 5.43 1.79
C ILE A 83 4.37 6.44 2.87
N PHE A 84 5.13 6.37 3.96
CA PHE A 84 4.96 7.24 5.13
C PHE A 84 6.17 8.15 5.31
N THR A 85 5.91 9.42 5.57
CA THR A 85 6.90 10.42 5.98
C THR A 85 6.77 10.72 7.47
N PHE A 86 7.79 11.34 8.04
CA PHE A 86 7.86 11.66 9.46
C PHE A 86 7.98 13.18 9.63
N ASN A 87 6.84 13.85 9.82
CA ASN A 87 6.78 15.30 10.00
C ASN A 87 7.56 15.76 11.25
N GLU A 88 7.75 14.84 12.20
CA GLU A 88 8.52 15.08 13.44
C GLU A 88 9.99 15.43 13.16
N LEU A 89 10.49 15.06 11.97
CA LEU A 89 11.84 15.40 11.53
C LEU A 89 11.93 16.76 10.82
N GLU A 90 10.79 17.32 10.41
CA GLU A 90 10.74 18.59 9.67
C GLU A 90 10.64 19.82 10.57
N GLY A 91 10.44 19.65 11.91
CA GLY A 91 10.21 20.72 12.85
C GLY A 91 11.25 20.82 13.97
N GLU A 92 11.56 22.05 14.39
CA GLU A 92 12.39 22.37 15.58
C GLU A 92 11.71 21.99 16.92
N THR A 93 10.50 21.47 16.90
CA THR A 93 9.79 21.02 18.07
C THR A 93 10.27 19.64 18.45
N GLY A 94 11.09 19.55 19.48
CA GLY A 94 11.65 18.31 20.03
C GLY A 94 10.62 17.34 20.65
N GLU A 95 9.53 17.06 19.94
CA GLU A 95 8.63 15.98 20.27
C GLU A 95 9.31 14.65 19.90
N GLU A 96 9.60 13.84 20.91
CA GLU A 96 10.17 12.51 20.74
C GLU A 96 9.22 11.64 19.89
N SER A 97 9.58 11.36 18.63
CA SER A 97 8.86 10.41 17.81
C SER A 97 9.23 8.99 18.21
N TYR A 98 8.25 8.22 18.69
CA TYR A 98 8.44 6.80 18.97
C TYR A 98 8.42 5.93 17.70
N ALA A 99 7.92 6.46 16.59
CA ALA A 99 7.82 5.72 15.34
C ALA A 99 9.18 5.51 14.67
N ILE A 100 10.04 6.53 14.70
CA ILE A 100 11.38 6.46 14.06
C ILE A 100 12.27 5.39 14.69
N PRO A 101 12.46 5.32 16.03
CA PRO A 101 13.24 4.24 16.63
C PRO A 101 12.67 2.86 16.35
N TYR A 102 11.35 2.71 16.30
CA TYR A 102 10.69 1.43 16.06
C TYR A 102 10.96 0.89 14.64
N PHE A 103 10.94 1.76 13.62
CA PHE A 103 11.15 1.39 12.23
C PHE A 103 12.55 1.66 11.70
N SER A 104 13.51 2.01 12.56
CA SER A 104 14.85 2.48 12.16
C SER A 104 15.58 1.58 11.17
N ASN A 105 15.39 0.25 11.27
CA ASN A 105 16.01 -0.74 10.39
C ASN A 105 15.37 -0.84 9.01
N TYR A 106 14.19 -0.24 8.82
CA TYR A 106 13.39 -0.35 7.60
C TYR A 106 13.19 1.01 6.91
N LEU A 107 13.75 2.08 7.48
CA LEU A 107 13.65 3.40 6.89
C LEU A 107 14.50 3.49 5.62
N VAL A 108 13.93 4.07 4.61
CA VAL A 108 14.67 4.45 3.41
C VAL A 108 15.27 5.82 3.62
N VAL A 109 16.58 5.91 3.41
CA VAL A 109 17.32 7.18 3.38
C VAL A 109 17.80 7.36 1.95
N ASN A 110 17.46 8.48 1.33
CA ASN A 110 17.88 8.82 -0.01
C ASN A 110 18.90 9.95 0.06
N ASP A 111 19.99 9.84 -0.70
CA ASP A 111 21.04 10.86 -0.75
C ASP A 111 20.54 12.25 -1.20
N CYS A 112 19.38 12.30 -1.84
CA CYS A 112 18.74 13.52 -2.35
C CYS A 112 17.60 14.06 -1.47
N GLU A 113 17.11 13.28 -0.51
CA GLU A 113 16.04 13.66 0.40
C GLU A 113 16.59 13.72 1.84
N GLU A 114 16.43 14.85 2.50
CA GLU A 114 16.96 15.08 3.85
C GLU A 114 16.21 14.25 4.92
N THR A 115 14.99 13.79 4.62
CA THR A 115 14.15 13.09 5.59
C THR A 115 13.92 11.63 5.22
N PRO A 116 14.16 10.68 6.15
CA PRO A 116 13.87 9.27 5.92
C PRO A 116 12.36 9.02 5.78
N TYR A 117 12.00 7.95 5.07
CA TYR A 117 10.62 7.53 4.89
C TYR A 117 10.47 6.01 5.00
N LEU A 118 9.26 5.55 5.26
CA LEU A 118 8.93 4.13 5.40
C LEU A 118 8.09 3.68 4.21
N ARG A 119 8.46 2.55 3.59
CA ARG A 119 7.72 1.91 2.51
C ARG A 119 7.15 0.58 2.98
N ILE A 120 5.83 0.40 2.82
CA ILE A 120 5.13 -0.84 3.14
C ILE A 120 4.39 -1.31 1.90
N ARG A 121 4.73 -2.51 1.41
CA ARG A 121 4.18 -3.06 0.17
C ARG A 121 3.52 -4.40 0.42
N LEU A 122 2.24 -4.51 0.05
CA LEU A 122 1.53 -5.77 -0.14
C LEU A 122 1.79 -6.24 -1.57
N GLU A 123 2.40 -7.38 -1.75
CA GLU A 123 2.49 -8.09 -3.03
C GLU A 123 1.56 -9.29 -3.00
N ALA A 124 0.84 -9.51 -4.09
CA ALA A 124 -0.03 -10.66 -4.23
C ALA A 124 0.02 -11.25 -5.64
N THR A 125 -0.05 -12.57 -5.69
CA THR A 125 -0.13 -13.35 -6.92
C THR A 125 -1.42 -14.17 -6.91
N TRP A 126 -2.22 -14.01 -7.92
CA TRP A 126 -3.33 -14.90 -8.22
C TRP A 126 -2.87 -15.94 -9.26
N GLN A 127 -3.25 -17.19 -9.05
CA GLN A 127 -3.02 -18.29 -9.98
C GLN A 127 -4.33 -19.00 -10.27
N ASN A 128 -4.55 -19.31 -11.53
CA ASN A 128 -5.67 -20.15 -11.92
C ASN A 128 -5.49 -21.56 -11.32
N SER A 129 -6.51 -22.06 -10.71
CA SER A 129 -6.53 -23.41 -10.12
C SER A 129 -7.86 -24.08 -10.43
N ASN A 130 -8.01 -25.34 -10.05
CA ASN A 130 -9.25 -26.07 -10.19
C ASN A 130 -10.42 -25.49 -9.34
N ASN A 131 -10.14 -24.48 -8.55
CA ASN A 131 -11.13 -23.73 -7.77
C ASN A 131 -11.58 -22.49 -8.57
N ILE A 132 -12.88 -22.16 -8.53
CA ILE A 132 -13.49 -21.00 -9.22
C ILE A 132 -12.79 -19.68 -8.89
N GLU A 133 -12.36 -19.50 -7.64
CA GLU A 133 -11.67 -18.26 -7.17
C GLU A 133 -10.16 -18.28 -7.48
N GLY A 134 -9.59 -19.41 -7.88
CA GLY A 134 -8.15 -19.58 -8.02
C GLY A 134 -7.43 -19.69 -6.67
N ALA A 135 -6.11 -19.64 -6.69
CA ALA A 135 -5.26 -19.57 -5.51
C ALA A 135 -4.65 -18.16 -5.41
N ILE A 136 -4.70 -17.55 -4.23
CA ILE A 136 -4.13 -16.24 -3.98
C ILE A 136 -3.08 -16.37 -2.88
N GLU A 137 -1.85 -15.98 -3.21
CA GLU A 137 -0.78 -15.83 -2.26
C GLU A 137 -0.48 -14.34 -2.07
N SER A 138 -0.33 -13.90 -0.83
CA SER A 138 -0.01 -12.50 -0.53
C SER A 138 0.96 -12.38 0.63
N LYS A 139 1.86 -11.41 0.55
CA LYS A 139 2.80 -11.06 1.61
C LYS A 139 2.94 -9.56 1.71
N ILE A 140 3.22 -9.07 2.92
CA ILE A 140 3.49 -7.66 3.18
C ILE A 140 4.95 -7.50 3.55
N TYR A 141 5.59 -6.50 2.96
CA TYR A 141 7.01 -6.23 3.12
C TYR A 141 7.27 -4.78 3.51
N TYR A 142 8.30 -4.58 4.30
CA TYR A 142 9.05 -3.33 4.31
C TYR A 142 9.97 -3.32 3.11
N ILE A 143 10.03 -2.20 2.38
CA ILE A 143 10.93 -1.99 1.26
C ILE A 143 11.99 -0.98 1.68
N THR A 144 13.25 -1.37 1.60
CA THR A 144 14.38 -0.57 2.13
C THR A 144 15.18 0.17 1.05
N CYS A 145 14.82 0.03 -0.22
CA CYS A 145 15.46 0.79 -1.30
C CYS A 145 14.65 2.05 -1.66
N PRO A 146 15.31 3.09 -2.22
CA PRO A 146 14.64 4.29 -2.73
C PRO A 146 13.60 4.00 -3.82
N GLU A 147 12.60 4.90 -3.96
CA GLU A 147 11.53 4.75 -4.96
C GLU A 147 12.03 4.68 -6.42
N ALA A 148 13.15 5.32 -6.70
CA ALA A 148 13.74 5.35 -8.04
C ALA A 148 14.54 4.08 -8.41
N LYS A 149 14.74 3.17 -7.44
CA LYS A 149 15.53 1.94 -7.62
C LYS A 149 14.59 0.75 -7.81
N ASP A 150 14.96 -0.17 -8.68
CA ASP A 150 14.27 -1.46 -8.81
C ASP A 150 14.43 -2.25 -7.51
N ILE A 151 13.32 -2.82 -7.05
CA ILE A 151 13.25 -3.59 -5.81
C ILE A 151 13.81 -4.99 -6.07
N THR A 152 14.81 -5.38 -5.30
CA THR A 152 15.37 -6.74 -5.29
C THR A 152 14.85 -7.51 -4.07
N ASP A 153 15.10 -8.82 -4.01
CA ASP A 153 14.70 -9.63 -2.86
C ASP A 153 15.47 -9.25 -1.58
N GLU A 154 16.66 -8.68 -1.70
CA GLU A 154 17.46 -8.17 -0.58
C GLU A 154 16.86 -6.90 0.05
N ASP A 155 16.07 -6.15 -0.72
CA ASP A 155 15.39 -4.94 -0.26
C ASP A 155 14.06 -5.23 0.45
N LYS A 156 13.63 -6.51 0.54
CA LYS A 156 12.32 -6.93 1.05
C LYS A 156 12.44 -7.60 2.41
N PHE A 157 11.83 -7.04 3.42
CA PHE A 157 11.71 -7.61 4.75
C PHE A 157 10.25 -7.84 5.10
N VAL A 158 9.88 -9.07 5.47
CA VAL A 158 8.48 -9.40 5.82
C VAL A 158 8.02 -8.54 6.99
N ALA A 159 6.93 -7.81 6.80
CA ALA A 159 6.33 -6.96 7.82
C ALA A 159 5.41 -7.82 8.72
N PRO A 160 5.73 -7.99 10.02
CA PRO A 160 4.88 -8.71 10.96
C PRO A 160 3.54 -7.99 11.16
N ARG A 161 2.45 -8.73 11.31
CA ARG A 161 1.12 -8.14 11.49
C ARG A 161 1.04 -7.17 12.66
N LYS A 162 1.69 -7.48 13.78
CA LYS A 162 1.75 -6.60 14.96
C LYS A 162 2.27 -5.18 14.64
N ASP A 163 3.22 -5.09 13.70
CA ASP A 163 3.81 -3.81 13.32
C ASP A 163 2.81 -2.98 12.50
N LEU A 164 2.05 -3.65 11.62
CA LEU A 164 0.98 -3.02 10.83
C LEU A 164 -0.14 -2.50 11.74
N ASP A 165 -0.44 -3.20 12.83
CA ASP A 165 -1.41 -2.75 13.83
C ASP A 165 -0.91 -1.50 14.58
N CYS A 166 0.39 -1.40 14.87
CA CYS A 166 0.99 -0.18 15.41
C CYS A 166 0.91 0.99 14.43
N ILE A 167 1.24 0.76 13.17
CA ILE A 167 1.14 1.78 12.11
C ILE A 167 -0.28 2.30 11.99
N ARG A 168 -1.27 1.42 12.03
CA ARG A 168 -2.69 1.79 12.00
C ARG A 168 -3.05 2.75 13.13
N VAL A 169 -2.66 2.46 14.37
CA VAL A 169 -2.93 3.35 15.53
C VAL A 169 -2.32 4.74 15.29
N MET A 170 -1.11 4.80 14.76
CA MET A 170 -0.45 6.06 14.41
C MET A 170 -1.12 6.78 13.23
N TYR A 171 -1.81 6.02 12.36
CA TYR A 171 -2.49 6.48 11.15
C TYR A 171 -3.94 6.90 11.38
N GLN A 172 -4.64 6.37 12.40
CA GLN A 172 -6.06 6.68 12.71
C GLN A 172 -6.34 8.15 13.04
N GLN A 173 -5.33 8.98 13.21
CA GLN A 173 -5.49 10.44 13.29
C GLN A 173 -5.89 11.07 11.93
N LEU A 174 -5.85 10.32 10.84
CA LEU A 174 -6.36 10.72 9.52
C LEU A 174 -7.82 10.27 9.37
N GLU A 175 -8.76 11.11 9.78
CA GLU A 175 -10.17 10.93 9.41
C GLU A 175 -10.33 11.04 7.89
N ILE A 176 -10.39 9.90 7.20
CA ILE A 176 -10.81 9.85 5.80
C ILE A 176 -12.33 10.04 5.80
N ARG A 177 -12.81 11.24 5.62
CA ARG A 177 -14.24 11.54 5.43
C ARG A 177 -14.61 11.27 3.99
N LEU A 178 -15.41 10.25 3.77
CA LEU A 178 -16.12 10.04 2.51
C LEU A 178 -17.29 11.04 2.48
N SER A 179 -17.24 12.05 1.62
CA SER A 179 -18.44 12.80 1.23
C SER A 179 -19.16 12.01 0.14
N ASN A 180 -20.38 11.58 0.45
CA ASN A 180 -21.34 10.99 -0.49
C ASN A 180 -21.81 12.02 -1.51
#